data_4ba06bb2500c3e1872d8657dc497902a
#
_entry.id   4ba06bb2500c3e1872d8657dc497902a
#
_cell.length_a   1.000
_cell.length_b   1.000
_cell.length_c   1.000
_cell.angle_alpha   90.00
_cell.angle_beta   90.00
_cell.angle_gamma   90.00
#
_symmetry.space_group_name_H-M   'P 1'
#
loop_
_entity.id
_entity.type
_entity.pdbx_description
1 polymer ?
#
loop_
_entity_poly.entity_id
_entity_poly.type
_entity_poly.pdbx_seq_one_letter_code
_entity_poly.pdbx_strand_id
1 'polypeptide(L)'
;MIPRRVVLLHGFTQGGGIWIPVMEAMTTRAPVDAPDLPGHGSASSQTTNLIDTSDELALRFGNSAWVGYSMGGRFALHVATRHPDAVSHLVLCSTTAGIEHDDERAARRAADHQLARHIRDVGVGPFISEWTSQPMFAGLKRTPLDLEVRAENTAEGLASSLETCGAGEQSPLWELLPTLRMPVLVVAGARDEKFCRIGERMAALIGSNAEFVVAEGAGHAVPFERPQAFADLVSDFLR
;
A
#
# COMPACT_ATOMS: atom_id res chain seq x y z
N MET A 1 21.49 -8.75 1.25
CA MET A 1 21.21 -10.17 0.85
C MET A 1 20.10 -10.11 -0.19
N ILE A 2 20.28 -10.72 -1.36
CA ILE A 2 19.27 -10.71 -2.42
C ILE A 2 18.01 -11.44 -1.93
N PRO A 3 16.83 -10.84 -2.04
CA PRO A 3 15.59 -11.47 -1.57
C PRO A 3 15.27 -12.72 -2.39
N ARG A 4 14.64 -13.69 -1.75
CA ARG A 4 14.19 -14.93 -2.41
C ARG A 4 12.92 -14.73 -3.23
N ARG A 5 12.15 -13.69 -2.92
CA ARG A 5 10.86 -13.34 -3.49
C ARG A 5 10.58 -11.85 -3.27
N VAL A 6 9.80 -11.25 -4.13
CA VAL A 6 9.26 -9.90 -3.95
C VAL A 6 7.74 -9.98 -3.91
N VAL A 7 7.11 -9.35 -2.93
CA VAL A 7 5.64 -9.28 -2.79
C VAL A 7 5.20 -7.83 -2.92
N LEU A 8 4.34 -7.53 -3.89
CA LEU A 8 3.84 -6.18 -4.19
C LEU A 8 2.38 -6.07 -3.71
N LEU A 9 2.11 -5.15 -2.78
CA LEU A 9 0.79 -4.94 -2.19
C LEU A 9 0.20 -3.60 -2.67
N HIS A 10 -0.96 -3.68 -3.31
CA HIS A 10 -1.63 -2.55 -3.98
C HIS A 10 -2.37 -1.62 -3.02
N GLY A 11 -2.77 -0.44 -3.52
CA GLY A 11 -3.61 0.53 -2.82
C GLY A 11 -5.12 0.22 -2.92
N PHE A 12 -5.92 0.99 -2.18
CA PHE A 12 -7.37 0.88 -2.22
C PHE A 12 -7.91 1.13 -3.64
N THR A 13 -8.95 0.41 -4.01
CA THR A 13 -9.59 0.37 -5.34
C THR A 13 -8.79 -0.31 -6.45
N GLN A 14 -7.59 -0.78 -6.17
CA GLN A 14 -6.73 -1.47 -7.14
C GLN A 14 -6.83 -3.00 -6.99
N GLY A 15 -6.01 -3.72 -7.70
CA GLY A 15 -5.75 -5.15 -7.58
C GLY A 15 -4.30 -5.44 -7.93
N GLY A 16 -3.86 -6.70 -7.80
CA GLY A 16 -2.48 -7.11 -8.09
C GLY A 16 -2.03 -6.78 -9.51
N GLY A 17 -2.94 -6.88 -10.49
CA GLY A 17 -2.66 -6.58 -11.90
C GLY A 17 -2.14 -5.15 -12.17
N ILE A 18 -2.40 -4.20 -11.26
CA ILE A 18 -1.91 -2.82 -11.41
C ILE A 18 -0.37 -2.73 -11.42
N TRP A 19 0.29 -3.71 -10.84
CA TRP A 19 1.74 -3.74 -10.73
C TRP A 19 2.46 -4.19 -12.01
N ILE A 20 1.75 -4.68 -13.05
CA ILE A 20 2.35 -5.20 -14.29
C ILE A 20 3.42 -4.25 -14.87
N PRO A 21 3.19 -2.92 -15.04
CA PRO A 21 4.20 -2.03 -15.60
C PRO A 21 5.46 -1.90 -14.73
N VAL A 22 5.30 -1.99 -13.40
CA VAL A 22 6.43 -1.96 -12.46
C VAL A 22 7.18 -3.29 -12.53
N MET A 23 6.47 -4.43 -12.55
CA MET A 23 7.07 -5.77 -12.63
C MET A 23 7.88 -5.94 -13.90
N GLU A 24 7.38 -5.47 -15.04
CA GLU A 24 8.09 -5.50 -16.34
C GLU A 24 9.36 -4.63 -16.35
N ALA A 25 9.34 -3.53 -15.59
CA ALA A 25 10.48 -2.61 -15.48
C ALA A 25 11.52 -3.06 -14.43
N MET A 26 11.16 -3.93 -13.49
CA MET A 26 12.08 -4.38 -12.43
C MET A 26 13.21 -5.25 -12.95
N THR A 27 14.43 -5.02 -12.45
CA THR A 27 15.62 -5.83 -12.73
C THR A 27 15.94 -6.78 -11.58
N THR A 28 15.00 -7.65 -11.23
CA THR A 28 15.18 -8.68 -10.20
C THR A 28 15.19 -10.08 -10.81
N ARG A 29 15.95 -11.01 -10.20
CA ARG A 29 15.90 -12.45 -10.52
C ARG A 29 14.95 -13.22 -9.60
N ALA A 30 14.50 -12.59 -8.53
CA ALA A 30 13.54 -13.19 -7.62
C ALA A 30 12.15 -13.21 -8.27
N PRO A 31 11.34 -14.26 -8.05
CA PRO A 31 9.94 -14.26 -8.44
C PRO A 31 9.21 -13.08 -7.76
N VAL A 32 8.30 -12.46 -8.52
CA VAL A 32 7.51 -11.32 -8.08
C VAL A 32 6.05 -11.74 -8.02
N ASP A 33 5.43 -11.60 -6.86
CA ASP A 33 4.01 -11.86 -6.64
C ASP A 33 3.28 -10.56 -6.32
N ALA A 34 2.09 -10.40 -6.86
CA ALA A 34 1.22 -9.26 -6.59
C ALA A 34 -0.20 -9.76 -6.27
N PRO A 35 -0.45 -10.24 -5.03
CA PRO A 35 -1.76 -10.75 -4.66
C PRO A 35 -2.80 -9.63 -4.58
N ASP A 36 -4.06 -9.98 -4.87
CA ASP A 36 -5.19 -9.14 -4.51
C ASP A 36 -5.40 -9.16 -3.00
N LEU A 37 -5.58 -7.98 -2.42
CA LEU A 37 -5.89 -7.82 -1.00
C LEU A 37 -7.40 -8.00 -0.75
N PRO A 38 -7.83 -8.40 0.45
CA PRO A 38 -9.25 -8.60 0.77
C PRO A 38 -10.14 -7.44 0.32
N GLY A 39 -11.28 -7.78 -0.26
CA GLY A 39 -12.22 -6.83 -0.83
C GLY A 39 -11.86 -6.32 -2.23
N HIS A 40 -10.78 -6.83 -2.87
CA HIS A 40 -10.30 -6.36 -4.18
C HIS A 40 -10.10 -7.50 -5.16
N GLY A 41 -10.34 -7.23 -6.45
CA GLY A 41 -10.10 -8.17 -7.56
C GLY A 41 -10.63 -9.58 -7.30
N SER A 42 -9.79 -10.59 -7.46
CA SER A 42 -10.13 -11.99 -7.19
C SER A 42 -10.44 -12.30 -5.72
N ALA A 43 -10.01 -11.42 -4.79
CA ALA A 43 -10.28 -11.51 -3.36
C ALA A 43 -11.47 -10.61 -2.93
N SER A 44 -12.30 -10.14 -3.87
CA SER A 44 -13.40 -9.20 -3.61
C SER A 44 -14.49 -9.74 -2.65
N SER A 45 -14.63 -11.05 -2.53
CA SER A 45 -15.54 -11.70 -1.58
C SER A 45 -14.93 -11.99 -0.21
N GLN A 46 -13.62 -11.76 -0.04
CA GLN A 46 -12.95 -12.01 1.22
C GLN A 46 -13.17 -10.82 2.17
N THR A 47 -13.69 -11.13 3.35
CA THR A 47 -13.87 -10.17 4.44
C THR A 47 -12.98 -10.59 5.61
N THR A 48 -11.93 -9.83 5.84
CA THR A 48 -10.98 -10.06 6.94
C THR A 48 -10.40 -8.72 7.38
N ASN A 49 -9.80 -8.67 8.54
CA ASN A 49 -9.18 -7.44 9.05
C ASN A 49 -7.69 -7.35 8.68
N LEU A 50 -7.11 -6.19 8.97
CA LEU A 50 -5.72 -5.87 8.62
C LEU A 50 -4.71 -6.83 9.29
N ILE A 51 -4.98 -7.24 10.53
CA ILE A 51 -4.09 -8.10 11.31
C ILE A 51 -4.09 -9.52 10.75
N ASP A 52 -5.27 -10.14 10.65
CA ASP A 52 -5.40 -11.51 10.18
C ASP A 52 -4.88 -11.67 8.75
N THR A 53 -5.18 -10.69 7.88
CA THR A 53 -4.62 -10.67 6.51
C THR A 53 -3.10 -10.59 6.52
N SER A 54 -2.51 -9.77 7.39
CA SER A 54 -1.04 -9.64 7.45
C SER A 54 -0.40 -10.92 7.95
N ASP A 55 -1.03 -11.63 8.89
CA ASP A 55 -0.59 -12.93 9.38
C ASP A 55 -0.66 -14.00 8.27
N GLU A 56 -1.75 -14.05 7.50
CA GLU A 56 -1.91 -14.94 6.35
C GLU A 56 -0.87 -14.66 5.25
N LEU A 57 -0.64 -13.39 4.92
CA LEU A 57 0.36 -12.98 3.94
C LEU A 57 1.78 -13.42 4.39
N ALA A 58 2.13 -13.20 5.66
CA ALA A 58 3.41 -13.63 6.23
C ALA A 58 3.60 -15.15 6.12
N LEU A 59 2.57 -15.94 6.45
CA LEU A 59 2.60 -17.40 6.33
C LEU A 59 2.73 -17.85 4.86
N ARG A 60 1.99 -17.22 3.95
CA ARG A 60 1.97 -17.58 2.53
C ARG A 60 3.27 -17.30 1.82
N PHE A 61 3.88 -16.15 2.06
CA PHE A 61 5.04 -15.69 1.28
C PHE A 61 6.37 -15.83 2.03
N GLY A 62 6.35 -15.99 3.36
CA GLY A 62 7.53 -16.17 4.17
C GLY A 62 8.57 -15.06 4.01
N ASN A 63 9.85 -15.39 4.16
CA ASN A 63 10.95 -14.42 4.07
C ASN A 63 11.09 -13.87 2.65
N SER A 64 10.51 -12.67 2.44
CA SER A 64 10.40 -11.98 1.15
C SER A 64 10.78 -10.50 1.30
N ALA A 65 11.04 -9.84 0.19
CA ALA A 65 11.00 -8.39 0.11
C ALA A 65 9.54 -7.94 -0.06
N TRP A 66 9.10 -7.05 0.80
CA TRP A 66 7.72 -6.55 0.81
C TRP A 66 7.68 -5.11 0.32
N VAL A 67 6.89 -4.86 -0.71
CA VAL A 67 6.70 -3.55 -1.32
C VAL A 67 5.23 -3.19 -1.19
N GLY A 68 4.90 -2.20 -0.39
CA GLY A 68 3.52 -1.80 -0.17
C GLY A 68 3.26 -0.34 -0.58
N TYR A 69 2.21 -0.14 -1.37
CA TYR A 69 1.73 1.19 -1.74
C TYR A 69 0.46 1.54 -0.98
N SER A 70 0.43 2.71 -0.32
CA SER A 70 -0.74 3.27 0.35
C SER A 70 -1.38 2.27 1.33
N MET A 71 -2.57 1.73 1.04
CA MET A 71 -3.19 0.65 1.81
C MET A 71 -2.27 -0.57 1.93
N GLY A 72 -1.68 -1.03 0.81
CA GLY A 72 -0.74 -2.15 0.81
C GLY A 72 0.50 -1.91 1.67
N GLY A 73 0.95 -0.66 1.80
CA GLY A 73 2.03 -0.28 2.71
C GLY A 73 1.66 -0.49 4.19
N ARG A 74 0.39 -0.28 4.55
CA ARG A 74 -0.09 -0.58 5.90
C ARG A 74 -0.06 -2.07 6.20
N PHE A 75 -0.48 -2.91 5.25
CA PHE A 75 -0.34 -4.38 5.37
C PHE A 75 1.13 -4.80 5.49
N ALA A 76 2.01 -4.30 4.61
CA ALA A 76 3.43 -4.60 4.66
C ALA A 76 4.07 -4.20 6.00
N LEU A 77 3.67 -3.07 6.57
CA LEU A 77 4.15 -2.62 7.88
C LEU A 77 3.65 -3.53 9.01
N HIS A 78 2.39 -4.00 8.95
CA HIS A 78 1.88 -4.99 9.90
C HIS A 78 2.63 -6.33 9.79
N VAL A 79 2.91 -6.82 8.57
CA VAL A 79 3.77 -7.99 8.37
C VAL A 79 5.13 -7.77 9.03
N ALA A 80 5.77 -6.63 8.80
CA ALA A 80 7.12 -6.36 9.32
C ALA A 80 7.18 -6.23 10.85
N THR A 81 6.14 -5.67 11.48
CA THR A 81 6.11 -5.51 12.94
C THR A 81 5.70 -6.78 13.67
N ARG A 82 4.87 -7.63 13.06
CA ARG A 82 4.35 -8.86 13.67
C ARG A 82 5.18 -10.11 13.34
N HIS A 83 5.76 -10.14 12.14
CA HIS A 83 6.51 -11.26 11.57
C HIS A 83 7.85 -10.79 10.99
N PRO A 84 8.75 -10.19 11.79
CA PRO A 84 10.00 -9.60 11.28
C PRO A 84 10.85 -10.62 10.50
N ASP A 85 10.82 -11.90 10.85
CA ASP A 85 11.55 -12.97 10.15
C ASP A 85 10.99 -13.27 8.74
N ALA A 86 9.76 -12.85 8.46
CA ALA A 86 9.14 -12.95 7.14
C ALA A 86 9.54 -11.79 6.19
N VAL A 87 10.35 -10.83 6.66
CA VAL A 87 10.67 -9.63 5.88
C VAL A 87 12.17 -9.48 5.73
N SER A 88 12.68 -9.69 4.51
CA SER A 88 14.09 -9.45 4.17
C SER A 88 14.38 -7.97 3.89
N HIS A 89 13.46 -7.29 3.20
CA HIS A 89 13.48 -5.86 2.86
C HIS A 89 12.06 -5.32 2.90
N LEU A 90 11.91 -4.06 3.29
CA LEU A 90 10.61 -3.40 3.36
C LEU A 90 10.60 -2.10 2.55
N VAL A 91 9.67 -1.96 1.61
CA VAL A 91 9.44 -0.72 0.86
C VAL A 91 8.06 -0.20 1.19
N LEU A 92 7.99 1.01 1.71
CA LEU A 92 6.78 1.70 2.15
C LEU A 92 6.55 2.94 1.30
N CYS A 93 5.64 2.86 0.33
CA CYS A 93 5.36 3.95 -0.60
C CYS A 93 4.04 4.64 -0.25
N SER A 94 4.08 5.97 -0.02
CA SER A 94 2.89 6.82 0.23
C SER A 94 1.94 6.22 1.29
N THR A 95 2.48 5.76 2.39
CA THR A 95 1.76 5.06 3.46
C THR A 95 2.00 5.67 4.84
N THR A 96 1.37 5.14 5.87
CA THR A 96 1.44 5.65 7.24
C THR A 96 1.51 4.54 8.27
N ALA A 97 2.14 4.83 9.41
CA ALA A 97 2.10 3.96 10.60
C ALA A 97 0.78 4.06 11.39
N GLY A 98 -0.24 4.75 10.86
CA GLY A 98 -1.55 4.86 11.48
C GLY A 98 -1.86 6.25 12.05
N ILE A 99 -3.10 6.45 12.46
CA ILE A 99 -3.61 7.68 13.08
C ILE A 99 -3.39 7.56 14.59
N GLU A 100 -2.62 8.46 15.18
CA GLU A 100 -2.20 8.39 16.59
C GLU A 100 -3.34 8.73 17.56
N HIS A 101 -4.08 9.81 17.29
CA HIS A 101 -5.11 10.30 18.19
C HIS A 101 -6.41 9.50 18.02
N ASP A 102 -6.97 9.05 19.14
CA ASP A 102 -8.17 8.20 19.18
C ASP A 102 -9.40 8.87 18.58
N ASP A 103 -9.58 10.15 18.81
CA ASP A 103 -10.67 10.96 18.25
C ASP A 103 -10.56 11.12 16.73
N GLU A 104 -9.35 11.40 16.21
CA GLU A 104 -9.09 11.46 14.78
C GLU A 104 -9.29 10.08 14.12
N ARG A 105 -8.86 9.01 14.78
CA ARG A 105 -9.05 7.64 14.32
C ARG A 105 -10.52 7.25 14.28
N ALA A 106 -11.30 7.63 15.33
CA ALA A 106 -12.75 7.43 15.36
C ALA A 106 -13.47 8.25 14.27
N ALA A 107 -13.08 9.51 14.05
CA ALA A 107 -13.63 10.34 12.99
C ALA A 107 -13.31 9.74 11.60
N ARG A 108 -12.09 9.23 11.40
CA ARG A 108 -11.71 8.55 10.16
C ARG A 108 -12.51 7.26 9.95
N ARG A 109 -12.72 6.46 10.97
CA ARG A 109 -13.58 5.26 10.91
C ARG A 109 -15.00 5.62 10.48
N ALA A 110 -15.57 6.64 11.09
CA ALA A 110 -16.91 7.11 10.72
C ALA A 110 -16.97 7.57 9.25
N ALA A 111 -15.94 8.25 8.76
CA ALA A 111 -15.83 8.66 7.36
C ALA A 111 -15.68 7.46 6.41
N ASP A 112 -14.86 6.46 6.77
CA ASP A 112 -14.69 5.23 6.00
C ASP A 112 -16.02 4.45 5.90
N HIS A 113 -16.80 4.38 6.98
CA HIS A 113 -18.15 3.77 6.96
C HIS A 113 -19.15 4.56 6.11
N GLN A 114 -19.06 5.90 6.07
CA GLN A 114 -19.90 6.70 5.19
C GLN A 114 -19.53 6.45 3.72
N LEU A 115 -18.23 6.39 3.43
CA LEU A 115 -17.73 6.09 2.09
C LEU A 115 -18.13 4.68 1.64
N ALA A 116 -18.10 3.69 2.55
CA ALA A 116 -18.55 2.33 2.28
C ALA A 116 -20.03 2.27 1.88
N ARG A 117 -20.90 3.02 2.57
CA ARG A 117 -22.31 3.15 2.18
C ARG A 117 -22.46 3.79 0.81
N HIS A 118 -21.73 4.89 0.56
CA HIS A 118 -21.76 5.56 -0.73
C HIS A 118 -21.33 4.62 -1.89
N ILE A 119 -20.29 3.80 -1.68
CA ILE A 119 -19.86 2.79 -2.67
C ILE A 119 -21.00 1.82 -2.99
N ARG A 120 -21.71 1.31 -1.98
CA ARG A 120 -22.86 0.41 -2.17
C ARG A 120 -23.99 1.08 -2.94
N ASP A 121 -24.23 2.37 -2.68
CA ASP A 121 -25.32 3.14 -3.30
C ASP A 121 -25.04 3.45 -4.78
N VAL A 122 -23.82 3.89 -5.12
CA VAL A 122 -23.48 4.33 -6.48
C VAL A 122 -22.87 3.23 -7.35
N GLY A 123 -22.33 2.19 -6.76
CA GLY A 123 -21.63 1.12 -7.45
C GLY A 123 -20.18 1.46 -7.82
N VAL A 124 -19.46 0.45 -8.35
CA VAL A 124 -18.00 0.54 -8.58
C VAL A 124 -17.62 1.62 -9.58
N GLY A 125 -18.25 1.65 -10.76
CA GLY A 125 -17.84 2.55 -11.85
C GLY A 125 -17.90 4.03 -11.48
N PRO A 126 -19.06 4.55 -11.04
CA PRO A 126 -19.18 5.93 -10.57
C PRO A 126 -18.22 6.24 -9.43
N PHE A 127 -18.13 5.37 -8.43
CA PHE A 127 -17.22 5.54 -7.30
C PHE A 127 -15.76 5.64 -7.73
N ILE A 128 -15.25 4.76 -8.60
CA ILE A 128 -13.88 4.81 -9.12
C ILE A 128 -13.61 6.13 -9.82
N SER A 129 -14.59 6.64 -10.59
CA SER A 129 -14.47 7.94 -11.25
C SER A 129 -14.32 9.08 -10.24
N GLU A 130 -15.13 9.10 -9.19
CA GLU A 130 -15.05 10.06 -8.08
C GLU A 130 -13.74 9.93 -7.32
N TRP A 131 -13.36 8.70 -6.95
CA TRP A 131 -12.15 8.40 -6.19
C TRP A 131 -10.89 8.88 -6.91
N THR A 132 -10.75 8.55 -8.20
CA THR A 132 -9.57 8.91 -8.98
C THR A 132 -9.54 10.36 -9.44
N SER A 133 -10.63 11.12 -9.27
CA SER A 133 -10.68 12.57 -9.54
C SER A 133 -10.18 13.43 -8.38
N GLN A 134 -9.88 12.83 -7.22
CA GLN A 134 -9.37 13.56 -6.07
C GLN A 134 -8.00 14.21 -6.39
N PRO A 135 -7.69 15.39 -5.82
CA PRO A 135 -6.46 16.12 -6.11
C PRO A 135 -5.18 15.32 -5.90
N MET A 136 -5.16 14.40 -4.93
CA MET A 136 -4.02 13.54 -4.66
C MET A 136 -3.65 12.62 -5.83
N PHE A 137 -4.57 12.34 -6.75
CA PHE A 137 -4.39 11.53 -7.95
C PHE A 137 -4.24 12.34 -9.24
N ALA A 138 -4.07 13.66 -9.15
CA ALA A 138 -3.96 14.53 -10.34
C ALA A 138 -2.83 14.15 -11.31
N GLY A 139 -1.78 13.48 -10.82
CA GLY A 139 -0.68 12.96 -11.64
C GLY A 139 -0.92 11.57 -12.24
N LEU A 140 -1.95 10.85 -11.77
CA LEU A 140 -2.24 9.49 -12.19
C LEU A 140 -2.88 9.48 -13.58
N LYS A 141 -2.24 8.78 -14.53
CA LYS A 141 -2.81 8.53 -15.84
C LYS A 141 -3.77 7.34 -15.79
N ARG A 142 -5.01 7.54 -16.17
CA ARG A 142 -6.01 6.48 -16.31
C ARG A 142 -5.72 5.67 -17.58
N THR A 143 -4.88 4.66 -17.45
CA THR A 143 -4.57 3.75 -18.56
C THR A 143 -5.67 2.69 -18.72
N PRO A 144 -5.78 1.99 -19.88
CA PRO A 144 -6.68 0.85 -20.02
C PRO A 144 -6.49 -0.19 -18.92
N LEU A 145 -5.25 -0.52 -18.55
CA LEU A 145 -4.95 -1.45 -17.47
C LEU A 145 -5.47 -0.95 -16.11
N ASP A 146 -5.30 0.35 -15.77
CA ASP A 146 -5.84 0.91 -14.53
C ASP A 146 -7.37 0.78 -14.47
N LEU A 147 -8.05 1.00 -15.60
CA LEU A 147 -9.51 0.88 -15.69
C LEU A 147 -9.97 -0.58 -15.56
N GLU A 148 -9.31 -1.51 -16.26
CA GLU A 148 -9.60 -2.94 -16.22
C GLU A 148 -9.44 -3.51 -14.81
N VAL A 149 -8.29 -3.29 -14.18
CA VAL A 149 -8.00 -3.78 -12.83
C VAL A 149 -9.00 -3.25 -11.80
N ARG A 150 -9.38 -1.97 -11.90
CA ARG A 150 -10.37 -1.40 -10.98
C ARG A 150 -11.78 -1.91 -11.24
N ALA A 151 -12.11 -2.25 -12.48
CA ALA A 151 -13.42 -2.79 -12.85
C ALA A 151 -13.64 -4.23 -12.33
N GLU A 152 -12.60 -4.96 -11.97
CA GLU A 152 -12.69 -6.28 -11.35
C GLU A 152 -13.22 -6.24 -9.91
N ASN A 153 -13.23 -5.07 -9.28
CA ASN A 153 -13.73 -4.90 -7.91
C ASN A 153 -15.26 -4.99 -7.86
N THR A 154 -15.77 -5.36 -6.70
CA THR A 154 -17.19 -5.29 -6.37
C THR A 154 -17.48 -4.15 -5.39
N ALA A 155 -18.69 -3.58 -5.44
CA ALA A 155 -19.06 -2.54 -4.49
C ALA A 155 -19.01 -3.03 -3.05
N GLU A 156 -19.48 -4.26 -2.80
CA GLU A 156 -19.44 -4.87 -1.47
C GLU A 156 -18.01 -5.14 -1.00
N GLY A 157 -17.14 -5.63 -1.89
CA GLY A 157 -15.74 -5.87 -1.57
C GLY A 157 -15.02 -4.59 -1.14
N LEU A 158 -15.14 -3.51 -1.94
CA LEU A 158 -14.53 -2.22 -1.61
C LEU A 158 -15.10 -1.63 -0.31
N ALA A 159 -16.40 -1.72 -0.12
CA ALA A 159 -17.06 -1.24 1.10
C ALA A 159 -16.58 -2.02 2.33
N SER A 160 -16.56 -3.35 2.26
CA SER A 160 -16.06 -4.23 3.31
C SER A 160 -14.59 -3.94 3.64
N SER A 161 -13.74 -3.70 2.62
CA SER A 161 -12.33 -3.35 2.82
C SER A 161 -12.16 -2.03 3.61
N LEU A 162 -13.02 -1.03 3.39
CA LEU A 162 -13.00 0.21 4.19
C LEU A 162 -13.43 -0.05 5.63
N GLU A 163 -14.44 -0.88 5.83
CA GLU A 163 -15.01 -1.17 7.15
C GLU A 163 -14.09 -2.05 8.02
N THR A 164 -13.23 -2.89 7.41
CA THR A 164 -12.39 -3.85 8.14
C THR A 164 -10.89 -3.53 8.08
N CYS A 165 -10.44 -2.87 7.01
CA CYS A 165 -9.04 -2.53 6.76
C CYS A 165 -8.82 -1.03 6.53
N GLY A 166 -9.82 -0.19 6.76
CA GLY A 166 -9.72 1.27 6.67
C GLY A 166 -8.61 1.84 7.56
N ALA A 167 -8.15 3.05 7.25
CA ALA A 167 -7.12 3.68 8.08
C ALA A 167 -7.61 4.01 9.50
N GLY A 168 -8.93 4.13 9.69
CA GLY A 168 -9.55 4.27 11.01
C GLY A 168 -9.58 3.00 11.85
N GLU A 169 -9.46 1.81 11.23
CA GLU A 169 -9.39 0.52 11.92
C GLU A 169 -7.96 0.15 12.34
N GLN A 170 -6.95 0.78 11.74
CA GLN A 170 -5.57 0.50 12.06
C GLN A 170 -5.17 1.04 13.44
N SER A 171 -4.71 0.17 14.32
CA SER A 171 -3.97 0.61 15.52
C SER A 171 -2.66 1.28 15.10
N PRO A 172 -2.26 2.39 15.76
CA PRO A 172 -1.02 3.08 15.40
C PRO A 172 0.22 2.22 15.70
N LEU A 173 1.17 2.21 14.77
CA LEU A 173 2.41 1.42 14.85
C LEU A 173 3.66 2.30 15.07
N TRP A 174 3.50 3.59 15.37
CA TRP A 174 4.61 4.54 15.53
C TRP A 174 5.65 4.09 16.55
N GLU A 175 5.19 3.57 17.69
CA GLU A 175 6.08 3.08 18.75
C GLU A 175 6.81 1.78 18.38
N LEU A 176 6.33 1.05 17.37
CA LEU A 176 6.94 -0.17 16.87
C LEU A 176 7.98 0.09 15.75
N LEU A 177 7.98 1.26 15.13
CA LEU A 177 8.92 1.59 14.06
C LEU A 177 10.40 1.39 14.45
N PRO A 178 10.85 1.79 15.66
CA PRO A 178 12.24 1.56 16.09
C PRO A 178 12.61 0.07 16.27
N THR A 179 11.63 -0.83 16.26
CA THR A 179 11.89 -2.28 16.40
C THR A 179 12.22 -2.98 15.08
N LEU A 180 11.97 -2.32 13.95
CA LEU A 180 12.26 -2.85 12.62
C LEU A 180 13.77 -3.02 12.43
N ARG A 181 14.22 -4.21 12.00
CA ARG A 181 15.65 -4.56 11.85
C ARG A 181 16.08 -4.78 10.41
N MET A 182 15.13 -5.07 9.53
CA MET A 182 15.40 -5.21 8.10
C MET A 182 15.73 -3.84 7.47
N PRO A 183 16.41 -3.80 6.31
CA PRO A 183 16.49 -2.59 5.50
C PRO A 183 15.10 -2.08 5.12
N VAL A 184 14.86 -0.76 5.26
CA VAL A 184 13.59 -0.11 4.96
C VAL A 184 13.80 1.04 3.98
N LEU A 185 13.03 1.05 2.90
CA LEU A 185 12.93 2.17 1.98
C LEU A 185 11.56 2.83 2.12
N VAL A 186 11.53 4.09 2.49
CA VAL A 186 10.30 4.88 2.56
C VAL A 186 10.28 5.83 1.36
N VAL A 187 9.18 5.83 0.59
CA VAL A 187 9.05 6.62 -0.64
C VAL A 187 7.79 7.49 -0.56
N ALA A 188 7.89 8.74 -0.97
CA ALA A 188 6.73 9.62 -1.17
C ALA A 188 6.93 10.47 -2.44
N GLY A 189 5.84 10.82 -3.11
CA GLY A 189 5.92 11.71 -4.27
C GLY A 189 6.07 13.18 -3.86
N ALA A 190 6.89 13.94 -4.56
CA ALA A 190 7.18 15.35 -4.26
C ALA A 190 5.93 16.25 -4.20
N ARG A 191 4.86 15.87 -4.91
CA ARG A 191 3.58 16.61 -4.92
C ARG A 191 2.63 16.20 -3.79
N ASP A 192 2.99 15.18 -3.00
CA ASP A 192 2.20 14.72 -1.85
C ASP A 192 2.90 15.12 -0.53
N GLU A 193 2.83 16.42 -0.23
CA GLU A 193 3.47 17.00 0.96
C GLU A 193 3.09 16.29 2.26
N LYS A 194 1.83 15.82 2.35
CA LYS A 194 1.37 15.10 3.53
C LYS A 194 2.17 13.83 3.74
N PHE A 195 2.29 13.00 2.70
CA PHE A 195 3.02 11.74 2.80
C PHE A 195 4.54 11.92 2.77
N CYS A 196 5.07 13.04 2.24
CA CYS A 196 6.47 13.41 2.45
C CYS A 196 6.77 13.61 3.94
N ARG A 197 5.97 14.42 4.66
CA ARG A 197 6.15 14.63 6.11
C ARG A 197 5.98 13.34 6.93
N ILE A 198 5.00 12.50 6.57
CA ILE A 198 4.78 11.21 7.22
C ILE A 198 5.98 10.28 6.98
N GLY A 199 6.44 10.16 5.73
CA GLY A 199 7.54 9.29 5.34
C GLY A 199 8.87 9.69 5.99
N GLU A 200 9.19 10.97 6.02
CA GLU A 200 10.37 11.50 6.71
C GLU A 200 10.35 11.15 8.21
N ARG A 201 9.18 11.34 8.86
CA ARG A 201 9.01 10.97 10.27
C ARG A 201 9.13 9.46 10.49
N MET A 202 8.54 8.64 9.61
CA MET A 202 8.66 7.18 9.71
C MET A 202 10.12 6.75 9.60
N ALA A 203 10.86 7.23 8.59
CA ALA A 203 12.26 6.88 8.40
C ALA A 203 13.13 7.34 9.59
N ALA A 204 12.90 8.53 10.13
CA ALA A 204 13.60 9.03 11.31
C ALA A 204 13.37 8.15 12.55
N LEU A 205 12.14 7.64 12.76
CA LEU A 205 11.82 6.76 13.90
C LEU A 205 12.36 5.34 13.70
N ILE A 206 12.40 4.82 12.47
CA ILE A 206 13.02 3.52 12.18
C ILE A 206 14.53 3.58 12.43
N GLY A 207 15.18 4.67 12.02
CA GLY A 207 16.59 4.91 12.31
C GLY A 207 17.53 4.52 11.18
N SER A 208 18.73 4.04 11.52
CA SER A 208 19.87 3.88 10.59
C SER A 208 19.69 2.82 9.50
N ASN A 209 18.69 1.97 9.61
CA ASN A 209 18.34 0.97 8.60
C ASN A 209 17.22 1.45 7.65
N ALA A 210 16.80 2.71 7.75
CA ALA A 210 15.80 3.30 6.88
C ALA A 210 16.41 4.39 5.99
N GLU A 211 15.96 4.41 4.74
CA GLU A 211 16.20 5.49 3.78
C GLU A 211 14.86 6.13 3.40
N PHE A 212 14.82 7.47 3.30
CA PHE A 212 13.65 8.19 2.79
C PHE A 212 13.98 8.84 1.47
N VAL A 213 13.16 8.56 0.45
CA VAL A 213 13.32 9.08 -0.91
C VAL A 213 12.06 9.83 -1.34
N VAL A 214 12.25 11.06 -1.80
CA VAL A 214 11.19 11.86 -2.45
C VAL A 214 11.25 11.63 -3.95
N ALA A 215 10.18 11.08 -4.51
CA ALA A 215 10.08 10.81 -5.94
C ALA A 215 9.67 12.08 -6.70
N GLU A 216 10.61 12.67 -7.41
CA GLU A 216 10.42 13.89 -8.18
C GLU A 216 9.36 13.72 -9.29
N GLY A 217 8.48 14.71 -9.40
CA GLY A 217 7.45 14.75 -10.43
C GLY A 217 6.32 13.73 -10.26
N ALA A 218 6.21 13.10 -9.07
CA ALA A 218 5.12 12.21 -8.70
C ALA A 218 4.24 12.80 -7.59
N GLY A 219 2.96 12.43 -7.57
CA GLY A 219 2.03 12.65 -6.48
C GLY A 219 1.90 11.40 -5.60
N HIS A 220 0.68 11.13 -5.11
CA HIS A 220 0.44 10.00 -4.20
C HIS A 220 0.74 8.63 -4.83
N ALA A 221 0.42 8.45 -6.10
CA ALA A 221 0.51 7.17 -6.79
C ALA A 221 1.87 6.94 -7.47
N VAL A 222 2.98 7.16 -6.75
CA VAL A 222 4.36 7.07 -7.26
C VAL A 222 4.60 5.87 -8.17
N PRO A 223 4.22 4.61 -7.80
CA PRO A 223 4.49 3.43 -8.63
C PRO A 223 3.79 3.47 -9.99
N PHE A 224 2.67 4.19 -10.08
CA PHE A 224 1.81 4.22 -11.27
C PHE A 224 1.94 5.52 -12.06
N GLU A 225 2.43 6.58 -11.43
CA GLU A 225 2.80 7.84 -12.09
C GLU A 225 4.19 7.77 -12.74
N ARG A 226 5.12 7.00 -12.14
CA ARG A 226 6.52 6.86 -12.54
C ARG A 226 6.99 5.41 -12.45
N PRO A 227 6.37 4.47 -13.19
CA PRO A 227 6.63 3.03 -13.00
C PRO A 227 8.08 2.63 -13.22
N GLN A 228 8.77 3.16 -14.25
CA GLN A 228 10.18 2.86 -14.49
C GLN A 228 11.06 3.37 -13.34
N ALA A 229 10.91 4.63 -12.94
CA ALA A 229 11.73 5.22 -11.88
C ALA A 229 11.51 4.52 -10.53
N PHE A 230 10.26 4.12 -10.23
CA PHE A 230 9.96 3.36 -9.02
C PHE A 230 10.55 1.95 -9.08
N ALA A 231 10.47 1.27 -10.23
CA ALA A 231 11.05 -0.04 -10.43
C ALA A 231 12.58 -0.02 -10.30
N ASP A 232 13.25 1.00 -10.87
CA ASP A 232 14.70 1.18 -10.75
C ASP A 232 15.10 1.39 -9.29
N LEU A 233 14.41 2.29 -8.57
CA LEU A 233 14.65 2.58 -7.16
C LEU A 233 14.50 1.31 -6.29
N VAL A 234 13.42 0.55 -6.48
CA VAL A 234 13.20 -0.70 -5.74
C VAL A 234 14.25 -1.75 -6.11
N SER A 235 14.57 -1.88 -7.41
CA SER A 235 15.58 -2.84 -7.87
C SER A 235 16.96 -2.55 -7.29
N ASP A 236 17.35 -1.28 -7.18
CA ASP A 236 18.62 -0.86 -6.59
C ASP A 236 18.66 -1.15 -5.09
N PHE A 237 17.56 -0.85 -4.37
CA PHE A 237 17.43 -1.14 -2.95
C PHE A 237 17.48 -2.64 -2.62
N LEU A 238 17.05 -3.51 -3.52
CA LEU A 238 17.00 -4.96 -3.32
C LEU A 238 18.33 -5.69 -3.69
N ARG A 239 19.37 -4.98 -4.14
CA ARG A 239 20.69 -5.56 -4.45
C ARG A 239 21.53 -5.78 -3.20
#